data_2ca77478514991059fc56140b692d433
#
_entry.id   2ca77478514991059fc56140b692d433
#
_cell.length_a   1.000
_cell.length_b   1.000
_cell.length_c   1.000
_cell.angle_alpha   90.00
_cell.angle_beta   90.00
_cell.angle_gamma   90.00
#
_symmetry.space_group_name_H-M   'P 1'
#
loop_
_entity.id
_entity.type
_entity.pdbx_description
1 polymer ?
#
loop_
_entity_poly.entity_id
_entity_poly.type
_entity_poly.pdbx_seq_one_letter_code
_entity_poly.pdbx_strand_id
1 'polypeptide(L)'
;MMSEILVSQDGATATVLPATAEEKAKQVPDPATFHILCMLPRAEEEFSESGILKSATAMYHEELLSPVLFVAKIGPDAFKDEKRFPSGPPCKIGDFIITRPNTGTRMKIHGTEWRLINDDSIQAVVQDPRGIQRP
;
A
#
# COMPACT_ATOMS: atom_id res chain seq x y z
N MET A 1 -9.87 7.00 17.62
CA MET A 1 -9.62 8.25 17.98
C MET A 1 -8.74 8.95 17.06
N MET A 2 -9.01 10.11 16.82
CA MET A 2 -8.27 10.78 15.92
C MET A 2 -7.10 11.33 16.54
N SER A 3 -6.00 11.19 15.91
CA SER A 3 -4.91 11.99 16.34
C SER A 3 -5.24 13.38 15.90
N GLU A 4 -5.06 14.12 16.43
CA GLU A 4 -5.50 15.13 16.73
C GLU A 4 -5.30 16.25 16.10
N ILE A 5 -6.25 16.57 15.50
CA ILE A 5 -6.44 17.87 14.93
C ILE A 5 -7.10 18.65 16.01
N LEU A 6 -6.38 19.59 16.52
CA LEU A 6 -6.92 20.47 17.52
C LEU A 6 -7.47 21.68 16.79
N VAL A 7 -8.76 21.67 16.59
CA VAL A 7 -9.42 22.81 15.96
C VAL A 7 -9.90 23.74 17.05
N SER A 8 -9.49 24.98 16.96
CA SER A 8 -9.89 25.95 17.93
C SER A 8 -11.37 26.30 17.76
N GLN A 9 -12.03 26.56 18.84
CA GLN A 9 -13.45 26.87 18.83
C GLN A 9 -13.78 28.13 18.04
N ASP A 10 -12.86 29.02 17.91
CA ASP A 10 -13.07 30.27 17.21
C ASP A 10 -12.75 30.15 15.72
N GLY A 11 -12.49 28.99 15.26
CA GLY A 11 -12.20 28.79 13.85
C GLY A 11 -10.79 29.10 13.45
N ALA A 12 -9.91 29.30 14.40
CA ALA A 12 -8.52 29.54 14.08
C ALA A 12 -7.89 28.30 13.46
N THR A 13 -6.73 28.48 12.91
CA THR A 13 -6.02 27.40 12.24
C THR A 13 -5.84 26.20 13.15
N ALA A 14 -6.20 25.05 12.62
CA ALA A 14 -6.00 23.82 13.37
C ALA A 14 -4.54 23.54 13.55
N THR A 15 -4.18 23.11 14.74
CA THR A 15 -2.83 22.65 15.01
C THR A 15 -2.85 21.14 14.93
N VAL A 16 -2.06 20.60 14.02
CA VAL A 16 -1.97 19.16 13.86
C VAL A 16 -0.71 18.70 14.55
N LEU A 17 -0.88 17.91 15.60
CA LEU A 17 0.25 17.34 16.29
C LEU A 17 0.75 16.13 15.51
N PRO A 18 2.05 15.90 15.46
CA PRO A 18 2.58 14.72 14.79
C PRO A 18 2.00 13.47 15.45
N ALA A 19 1.53 12.55 14.65
CA ALA A 19 1.00 11.30 15.15
C ALA A 19 2.15 10.42 15.66
N THR A 20 1.93 9.75 16.76
CA THR A 20 2.89 8.76 17.25
C THR A 20 2.85 7.54 16.36
N ALA A 21 3.83 6.65 16.48
CA ALA A 21 3.84 5.41 15.71
C ALA A 21 2.60 4.58 16.01
N GLU A 22 2.14 4.55 17.25
CA GLU A 22 0.94 3.81 17.62
C GLU A 22 -0.30 4.41 17.00
N GLU A 23 -0.39 5.72 16.99
CA GLU A 23 -1.52 6.40 16.39
C GLU A 23 -1.56 6.17 14.88
N LYS A 24 -0.41 6.23 14.23
CA LYS A 24 -0.32 5.96 12.80
C LYS A 24 -0.76 4.53 12.47
N ALA A 25 -0.36 3.58 13.30
CA ALA A 25 -0.75 2.20 13.10
C ALA A 25 -2.26 2.01 13.19
N LYS A 26 -2.91 2.74 14.09
CA LYS A 26 -4.36 2.67 14.22
C LYS A 26 -5.09 3.32 13.05
N GLN A 27 -4.41 4.17 12.33
CA GLN A 27 -4.99 4.88 11.19
C GLN A 27 -4.88 4.08 9.88
N VAL A 28 -4.18 2.95 9.92
CA VAL A 28 -4.12 2.05 8.78
C VAL A 28 -5.31 1.10 8.87
N PRO A 29 -6.14 1.01 7.84
CA PRO A 29 -7.34 0.19 7.91
C PRO A 29 -7.03 -1.30 8.02
N ASP A 30 -7.97 -2.04 8.58
CA ASP A 30 -7.90 -3.50 8.58
C ASP A 30 -8.79 -3.99 7.44
N PRO A 31 -8.28 -4.82 6.55
CA PRO A 31 -9.09 -5.29 5.44
C PRO A 31 -10.23 -6.17 5.94
N ALA A 32 -11.38 -6.02 5.34
CA ALA A 32 -12.56 -6.79 5.70
C ALA A 32 -12.71 -7.97 4.74
N THR A 33 -13.37 -9.00 5.19
CA THR A 33 -13.74 -10.17 4.39
C THR A 33 -12.52 -10.75 3.65
N PHE A 34 -12.58 -10.83 2.35
CA PHE A 34 -11.52 -11.45 1.55
C PHE A 34 -10.52 -10.44 0.99
N HIS A 35 -10.56 -9.21 1.46
CA HIS A 35 -9.65 -8.19 0.95
C HIS A 35 -8.27 -8.28 1.59
N ILE A 36 -7.29 -7.74 0.91
CA ILE A 36 -5.92 -7.69 1.37
C ILE A 36 -5.46 -6.25 1.28
N LEU A 37 -4.83 -5.78 2.34
CA LEU A 37 -4.27 -4.43 2.34
C LEU A 37 -2.80 -4.50 1.98
N CYS A 38 -2.44 -3.79 0.93
CA CYS A 38 -1.07 -3.76 0.43
C CYS A 38 -0.53 -2.35 0.46
N MET A 39 0.76 -2.25 0.59
CA MET A 39 1.46 -0.98 0.53
C MET A 39 2.27 -0.93 -0.75
N LEU A 40 2.25 0.21 -1.41
CA LEU A 40 3.07 0.38 -2.60
C LEU A 40 4.51 0.66 -2.15
N PRO A 41 5.48 -0.17 -2.56
CA PRO A 41 6.87 0.12 -2.24
C PRO A 41 7.27 1.44 -2.87
N ARG A 42 8.06 2.24 -2.16
CA ARG A 42 8.50 3.50 -2.72
C ARG A 42 9.41 3.26 -3.90
N ALA A 43 9.22 4.09 -4.90
CA ALA A 43 10.15 4.09 -6.01
C ALA A 43 11.52 4.42 -5.43
N GLU A 44 12.53 3.55 -5.85
CA GLU A 44 13.75 3.76 -5.30
C GLU A 44 14.25 4.99 -5.71
N GLU A 45 14.51 5.69 -5.16
CA GLU A 45 14.94 6.78 -5.30
C GLU A 45 14.47 7.76 -5.97
N GLU A 46 14.44 8.66 -5.40
CA GLU A 46 14.21 9.93 -5.87
C GLU A 46 15.22 10.41 -6.85
N PHE A 47 16.18 9.61 -7.19
CA PHE A 47 17.27 9.99 -8.10
C PHE A 47 17.29 9.05 -9.28
N SER A 48 17.54 9.61 -10.47
CA SER A 48 17.79 8.79 -11.63
C SER A 48 19.22 8.24 -11.54
N GLU A 49 19.58 7.39 -12.49
CA GLU A 49 20.92 6.83 -12.54
C GLU A 49 22.00 7.90 -12.65
N SER A 50 21.69 9.04 -13.20
CA SER A 50 22.63 10.14 -13.30
C SER A 50 22.69 10.99 -12.05
N GLY A 51 21.91 10.65 -11.03
CA GLY A 51 21.86 11.42 -9.80
C GLY A 51 20.89 12.59 -9.84
N ILE A 52 20.15 12.73 -10.92
CA ILE A 52 19.17 13.79 -11.05
C ILE A 52 17.89 13.40 -10.34
N LEU A 53 17.37 14.31 -9.52
CA LEU A 53 16.15 14.06 -8.79
C LEU A 53 14.98 13.92 -9.75
N LYS A 54 14.20 12.86 -9.58
CA LYS A 54 13.02 12.64 -10.40
C LYS A 54 11.97 13.68 -10.09
N SER A 55 11.23 14.08 -11.11
CA SER A 55 10.12 15.00 -10.92
C SER A 55 8.98 14.31 -10.18
N ALA A 56 8.15 15.10 -9.52
CA ALA A 56 6.98 14.58 -8.84
C ALA A 56 6.04 13.86 -9.81
N THR A 57 5.91 14.37 -11.03
CA THR A 57 5.07 13.76 -12.05
C THR A 57 5.61 12.38 -12.45
N ALA A 58 6.93 12.28 -12.64
CA ALA A 58 7.54 11.01 -13.01
C ALA A 58 7.36 9.98 -11.91
N MET A 59 7.53 10.39 -10.65
CA MET A 59 7.33 9.47 -9.52
C MET A 59 5.88 9.03 -9.41
N TYR A 60 4.94 9.94 -9.65
CA TYR A 60 3.53 9.59 -9.63
C TYR A 60 3.20 8.54 -10.69
N HIS A 61 3.74 8.71 -11.90
CA HIS A 61 3.52 7.74 -12.97
C HIS A 61 4.15 6.39 -12.64
N GLU A 62 5.30 6.37 -12.02
CA GLU A 62 5.93 5.12 -11.61
C GLU A 62 5.08 4.40 -10.57
N GLU A 63 4.57 5.12 -9.59
CA GLU A 63 3.71 4.54 -8.57
C GLU A 63 2.42 4.00 -9.19
N LEU A 64 1.82 4.76 -10.09
CA LEU A 64 0.57 4.37 -10.70
C LEU A 64 0.71 3.08 -11.51
N LEU A 65 1.84 2.89 -12.17
CA LEU A 65 2.07 1.76 -13.05
C LEU A 65 2.85 0.61 -12.41
N SER A 66 3.19 0.74 -11.14
CA SER A 66 3.94 -0.33 -10.47
C SER A 66 3.12 -1.61 -10.37
N PRO A 67 3.64 -2.73 -10.79
CA PRO A 67 2.95 -4.01 -10.62
C PRO A 67 3.26 -4.67 -9.28
N VAL A 68 4.16 -4.10 -8.47
CA VAL A 68 4.60 -4.73 -7.23
C VAL A 68 3.91 -4.10 -6.03
N LEU A 69 3.38 -4.92 -5.16
CA LEU A 69 2.80 -4.48 -3.89
C LEU A 69 3.35 -5.31 -2.74
N PHE A 70 3.41 -4.71 -1.57
CA PHE A 70 3.85 -5.37 -0.35
C PHE A 70 2.62 -5.71 0.50
N VAL A 71 2.47 -6.97 0.88
CA VAL A 71 1.31 -7.43 1.65
C VAL A 71 1.49 -7.05 3.10
N ALA A 72 0.65 -6.13 3.58
CA ALA A 72 0.74 -5.63 4.95
C ALA A 72 -0.29 -6.28 5.87
N LYS A 73 -1.49 -6.50 5.40
CA LYS A 73 -2.56 -7.11 6.21
C LYS A 73 -3.44 -7.97 5.33
N ILE A 74 -3.96 -9.04 5.90
CA ILE A 74 -4.81 -9.99 5.18
C ILE A 74 -6.15 -10.06 5.90
N GLY A 75 -7.23 -9.95 5.16
CA GLY A 75 -8.58 -10.02 5.72
C GLY A 75 -8.90 -11.40 6.26
N PRO A 76 -9.84 -11.47 7.17
CA PRO A 76 -10.13 -12.73 7.87
C PRO A 76 -10.64 -13.85 6.97
N ASP A 77 -11.26 -13.53 5.85
CA ASP A 77 -11.79 -14.53 4.93
C ASP A 77 -10.95 -14.70 3.67
N ALA A 78 -9.82 -14.04 3.60
CA ALA A 78 -8.97 -14.11 2.41
C ALA A 78 -8.41 -15.52 2.25
N PHE A 79 -8.37 -15.98 1.00
CA PHE A 79 -7.82 -17.28 0.62
C PHE A 79 -8.57 -18.48 1.24
N LYS A 80 -9.80 -18.27 1.68
CA LYS A 80 -10.56 -19.35 2.31
C LYS A 80 -11.37 -20.17 1.32
N ASP A 81 -11.57 -19.68 0.10
CA ASP A 81 -12.33 -20.40 -0.90
C ASP A 81 -11.44 -21.51 -1.49
N GLU A 82 -11.73 -22.75 -1.12
CA GLU A 82 -10.91 -23.88 -1.54
C GLU A 82 -10.97 -24.12 -3.04
N LYS A 83 -12.02 -23.69 -3.70
CA LYS A 83 -12.10 -23.85 -5.15
C LYS A 83 -11.17 -22.90 -5.87
N ARG A 84 -11.01 -21.69 -5.33
CA ARG A 84 -10.13 -20.69 -5.93
C ARG A 84 -8.69 -20.85 -5.47
N PHE A 85 -8.51 -21.37 -4.27
CA PHE A 85 -7.19 -21.52 -3.67
C PHE A 85 -6.96 -22.97 -3.22
N PRO A 86 -6.97 -23.92 -4.18
CA PRO A 86 -6.82 -25.34 -3.81
C PRO A 86 -5.47 -25.67 -3.19
N SER A 87 -4.47 -24.86 -3.46
CA SER A 87 -3.13 -25.07 -2.90
C SER A 87 -2.90 -24.26 -1.62
N GLY A 88 -3.95 -23.62 -1.10
CA GLY A 88 -3.83 -22.78 0.08
C GLY A 88 -3.46 -21.34 -0.27
N PRO A 89 -3.16 -20.51 0.74
CA PRO A 89 -2.85 -19.11 0.48
C PRO A 89 -1.62 -18.95 -0.42
N PRO A 90 -1.70 -18.11 -1.46
CA PRO A 90 -0.57 -17.91 -2.35
C PRO A 90 0.51 -17.02 -1.76
N CYS A 91 0.17 -16.25 -0.72
CA CYS A 91 1.13 -15.34 -0.10
C CYS A 91 0.80 -15.16 1.37
N LYS A 92 1.67 -14.48 2.08
CA LYS A 92 1.50 -14.16 3.50
C LYS A 92 1.90 -12.71 3.73
N ILE A 93 1.62 -12.22 4.92
CA ILE A 93 2.05 -10.88 5.32
C ILE A 93 3.56 -10.79 5.20
N GLY A 94 4.04 -9.72 4.60
CA GLY A 94 5.46 -9.51 4.38
C GLY A 94 5.96 -9.89 3.00
N ASP A 95 5.11 -10.54 2.21
CA ASP A 95 5.50 -10.92 0.86
C ASP A 95 5.34 -9.75 -0.12
N PHE A 96 6.17 -9.75 -1.16
CA PHE A 96 5.97 -8.87 -2.30
C PHE A 96 5.21 -9.64 -3.36
N ILE A 97 4.16 -9.05 -3.89
CA ILE A 97 3.29 -9.71 -4.86
C ILE A 97 3.22 -8.90 -6.15
N ILE A 98 2.85 -9.58 -7.20
CA ILE A 98 2.64 -8.98 -8.51
C ILE A 98 1.15 -8.96 -8.79
N THR A 99 0.65 -7.81 -9.19
CA THR A 99 -0.74 -7.64 -9.59
C THR A 99 -0.75 -6.84 -10.89
N ARG A 100 -1.90 -6.72 -11.49
CA ARG A 100 -2.06 -5.78 -12.60
C ARG A 100 -1.84 -4.39 -12.05
N PRO A 101 -1.16 -3.51 -12.80
CA PRO A 101 -1.01 -2.13 -12.39
C PRO A 101 -2.37 -1.48 -12.13
N ASN A 102 -2.40 -0.60 -11.16
CA ASN A 102 -3.62 0.14 -10.82
C ASN A 102 -4.78 -0.75 -10.34
N THR A 103 -4.45 -1.90 -9.77
CA THR A 103 -5.44 -2.81 -9.20
C THR A 103 -5.91 -2.32 -7.84
N GLY A 104 -7.20 -2.44 -7.58
CA GLY A 104 -7.77 -2.23 -6.26
C GLY A 104 -8.11 -0.79 -5.92
N THR A 105 -8.47 -0.58 -4.67
CA THR A 105 -8.82 0.76 -4.18
C THR A 105 -7.56 1.43 -3.65
N ARG A 106 -7.21 2.54 -4.25
CA ARG A 106 -6.00 3.27 -3.90
C ARG A 106 -6.31 4.34 -2.87
N MET A 107 -5.41 4.50 -1.92
CA MET A 107 -5.54 5.56 -0.91
C MET A 107 -4.15 5.97 -0.45
N LYS A 108 -4.02 7.19 0.02
CA LYS A 108 -2.78 7.65 0.63
C LYS A 108 -3.00 7.80 2.13
N ILE A 109 -2.09 7.24 2.90
CA ILE A 109 -2.12 7.33 4.34
C ILE A 109 -0.73 7.80 4.76
N HIS A 110 -0.64 8.96 5.36
CA HIS A 110 0.63 9.57 5.76
C HIS A 110 1.67 9.56 4.64
N GLY A 111 1.23 9.95 3.45
CA GLY A 111 2.14 10.09 2.31
C GLY A 111 2.52 8.82 1.59
N THR A 112 2.07 7.69 2.08
CA THR A 112 2.35 6.39 1.44
C THR A 112 1.09 5.89 0.77
N GLU A 113 1.22 5.34 -0.42
CA GLU A 113 0.07 4.77 -1.11
C GLU A 113 -0.18 3.35 -0.61
N TRP A 114 -1.45 3.10 -0.33
CA TRP A 114 -1.93 1.78 0.06
C TRP A 114 -3.02 1.36 -0.91
N ARG A 115 -3.19 0.07 -1.08
CA ARG A 115 -4.23 -0.46 -1.96
C ARG A 115 -4.95 -1.61 -1.29
N LEU A 116 -6.28 -1.59 -1.38
CA LEU A 116 -7.08 -2.73 -0.98
C LEU A 116 -7.39 -3.51 -2.24
N ILE A 117 -6.98 -4.75 -2.28
CA ILE A 117 -7.19 -5.61 -3.44
C ILE A 117 -8.00 -6.84 -3.04
N ASN A 118 -8.56 -7.52 -4.00
CA ASN A 118 -9.22 -8.79 -3.76
C ASN A 118 -8.17 -9.89 -3.65
N ASP A 119 -8.47 -10.94 -2.90
CA ASP A 119 -7.53 -12.04 -2.69
C ASP A 119 -7.17 -12.77 -3.99
N ASP A 120 -8.02 -12.71 -5.01
CA ASP A 120 -7.73 -13.34 -6.29
C ASP A 120 -7.02 -12.41 -7.28
N SER A 121 -6.59 -11.26 -6.85
CA SER A 121 -5.87 -10.33 -7.71
C SER A 121 -4.38 -10.61 -7.79
N ILE A 122 -3.89 -11.54 -7.00
CA ILE A 122 -2.46 -11.84 -6.94
C ILE A 122 -2.08 -12.74 -8.11
N GLN A 123 -1.13 -12.31 -8.90
CA GLN A 123 -0.68 -13.08 -10.05
C GLN A 123 0.63 -13.82 -9.80
N ALA A 124 1.46 -13.30 -8.91
CA ALA A 124 2.74 -13.93 -8.58
C ALA A 124 3.25 -13.39 -7.25
N VAL A 125 4.24 -14.08 -6.72
CA VAL A 125 4.96 -13.66 -5.51
C VAL A 125 6.43 -13.59 -5.88
N VAL A 126 7.13 -12.56 -5.43
CA VAL A 126 8.54 -12.38 -5.73
C VAL A 126 9.31 -12.14 -4.44
N GLN A 127 10.46 -12.79 -4.30
CA GLN A 127 11.26 -12.62 -3.09
C GLN A 127 11.98 -11.28 -3.06
N ASP A 128 12.53 -10.86 -4.18
CA ASP A 128 13.27 -9.61 -4.28
C ASP A 128 12.71 -8.81 -5.45
N PRO A 129 11.91 -7.80 -5.20
CA PRO A 129 11.25 -7.05 -6.27
C PRO A 129 12.16 -6.03 -6.96
N ARG A 130 13.39 -5.87 -6.52
CA ARG A 130 14.25 -4.81 -7.05
C ARG A 130 14.55 -4.94 -8.54
N GLY A 131 14.43 -6.13 -9.08
CA GLY A 131 14.65 -6.35 -10.50
C GLY A 131 13.44 -6.07 -11.38
N ILE A 132 12.30 -5.74 -10.78
CA ILE A 132 11.07 -5.54 -11.52
C ILE A 132 10.86 -4.07 -11.80
N GLN A 133 10.72 -3.75 -13.08
CA GLN A 133 10.49 -2.38 -13.50
C GLN A 133 9.13 -2.31 -14.17
N ARG A 134 8.51 -1.15 -14.13
CA ARG A 134 7.27 -0.95 -14.84
C ARG A 134 7.53 -1.02 -16.34
N PRO A 135 6.55 -1.45 -17.09
CA PRO A 135 6.73 -1.56 -18.54
C PRO A 135 6.92 -0.22 -19.22
#